data_9d510e6181257328a2400b8e1ce2de84
#
_entry.id   9d510e6181257328a2400b8e1ce2de84
#
_cell.length_a   1.000
_cell.length_b   1.000
_cell.length_c   1.000
_cell.angle_alpha   90.00
_cell.angle_beta   90.00
_cell.angle_gamma   90.00
#
_symmetry.space_group_name_H-M   'P 1'
#
loop_
_entity.id
_entity.type
_entity.pdbx_description
1 polymer ?
#
loop_
_entity_poly.entity_id
_entity_poly.type
_entity_poly.pdbx_seq_one_letter_code
_entity_poly.pdbx_strand_id
1 'polypeptide(L)'
;MQQNENNILIYQKILMMFLAFVWADAQAVVIPAGTYYFDNSKVNYSTVKFVYGNDAENVTHILQLTKTEEGLWTFNIGKTVEGQTHYFFTNSALETGEHYEKVTTVKDLIVQRSEHRTQTFKDVDNVPMVVGATFVPNSSDLYTSGVWKKEGATAYSGTLPVMFINTENKAPITSKEVYVQATCYVAPMGNEECPASGTKEAPLTLSVKGRGNWTWTGFNKKPYRLKLAAGEPLLGMKKSKHFALMAGADDNLGFMRNPLGYELSRRMKLAWTPDCRPLEVVLNGDYIGLYFLTENIRVDADRVNVTEQTDNSDEDVTGGWLVEVDNYNSDPHISVKVTDKSQDIWITYKSPEVLSAAQEDYLQSQFDAIRDAVYDKDRTSTEWERLVDMYAMARVYVVREILQDEEGFHGSFYLHKERGNDTKWVAGPVWDFGNAYSRDRHKFIWERPEFECFFIDQIYQFPRFQEAVKNVFGDFYREEYPSIDQFIDSFASSISVAAVADHSRWPQYGTDNVSAKASTLKSYVHDKIGWLAKQWGTTGSADIKSPAGDTIGNDQSTIVYDLQGRRVTDTSKPGVYVYKNRMLLK
;
A
#
# COMPACT_ATOMS: atom_id res chain seq x y z
N MET A 1 25.00 38.50 -34.69
CA MET A 1 24.34 39.37 -33.69
C MET A 1 22.89 38.92 -33.38
N GLN A 2 22.07 38.66 -34.36
CA GLN A 2 20.65 38.23 -34.17
C GLN A 2 20.43 36.90 -33.42
N GLN A 3 21.38 35.97 -33.47
CA GLN A 3 21.28 34.68 -32.77
C GLN A 3 21.59 34.74 -31.27
N ASN A 4 22.36 35.74 -30.84
CA ASN A 4 22.64 35.98 -29.42
C ASN A 4 21.50 36.73 -28.70
N GLU A 5 20.76 37.57 -29.39
CA GLU A 5 19.63 38.30 -28.80
C GLU A 5 18.43 37.34 -28.56
N ASN A 6 18.20 36.38 -29.45
CA ASN A 6 17.17 35.36 -29.26
C ASN A 6 17.47 34.42 -28.08
N ASN A 7 18.72 34.06 -27.85
CA ASN A 7 19.11 33.24 -26.71
C ASN A 7 18.97 34.02 -25.38
N ILE A 8 19.28 35.28 -25.35
CA ILE A 8 19.10 36.12 -24.16
C ILE A 8 17.61 36.29 -23.84
N LEU A 9 16.75 36.44 -24.84
CA LEU A 9 15.31 36.55 -24.67
C LEU A 9 14.68 35.25 -24.19
N ILE A 10 15.20 34.09 -24.62
CA ILE A 10 14.80 32.77 -24.15
C ILE A 10 15.24 32.54 -22.71
N TYR A 11 16.47 32.93 -22.35
CA TYR A 11 16.95 32.85 -20.96
C TYR A 11 16.21 33.81 -20.03
N GLN A 12 15.83 34.98 -20.48
CA GLN A 12 15.01 35.92 -19.71
C GLN A 12 13.57 35.43 -19.55
N LYS A 13 12.98 34.77 -20.56
CA LYS A 13 11.65 34.15 -20.44
C LYS A 13 11.66 32.90 -19.55
N ILE A 14 12.73 32.11 -19.61
CA ILE A 14 12.93 30.97 -18.72
C ILE A 14 13.17 31.44 -17.28
N LEU A 15 13.96 32.50 -17.10
CA LEU A 15 14.18 33.09 -15.78
C LEU A 15 12.92 33.77 -15.22
N MET A 16 12.09 34.42 -16.06
CA MET A 16 10.77 34.92 -15.65
C MET A 16 9.76 33.82 -15.41
N MET A 17 9.82 32.69 -16.13
CA MET A 17 9.04 31.50 -15.79
C MET A 17 9.51 30.86 -14.48
N PHE A 18 10.81 30.79 -14.21
CA PHE A 18 11.33 30.35 -12.92
C PHE A 18 10.99 31.32 -11.78
N LEU A 19 11.01 32.62 -12.01
CA LEU A 19 10.59 33.64 -11.04
C LEU A 19 9.05 33.65 -10.85
N ALA A 20 8.26 33.29 -11.88
CA ALA A 20 6.81 33.14 -11.75
C ALA A 20 6.41 31.85 -11.02
N PHE A 21 7.27 30.81 -11.01
CA PHE A 21 7.07 29.60 -10.19
C PHE A 21 7.51 29.78 -8.73
N VAL A 22 8.24 30.86 -8.40
CA VAL A 22 8.65 31.19 -7.03
C VAL A 22 7.60 32.02 -6.29
N TRP A 23 6.59 32.51 -7.00
CA TRP A 23 5.43 33.21 -6.41
C TRP A 23 4.16 32.35 -6.55
N ALA A 24 4.24 31.06 -6.20
CA ALA A 24 3.05 30.38 -5.72
C ALA A 24 2.75 31.02 -4.36
N ASP A 25 1.63 31.72 -4.25
CA ASP A 25 1.13 32.29 -3.01
C ASP A 25 1.38 31.29 -1.87
N ALA A 26 2.17 31.71 -0.88
CA ALA A 26 2.34 30.94 0.34
C ALA A 26 0.93 30.78 0.93
N GLN A 27 0.32 29.59 0.77
CA GLN A 27 -1.02 29.37 1.29
C GLN A 27 -1.00 29.63 2.78
N ALA A 28 -1.74 30.63 3.19
CA ALA A 28 -1.84 31.01 4.59
C ALA A 28 -2.30 29.80 5.42
N VAL A 29 -1.57 29.51 6.48
CA VAL A 29 -1.88 28.43 7.40
C VAL A 29 -3.01 28.86 8.32
N VAL A 30 -3.98 27.97 8.52
CA VAL A 30 -5.01 28.12 9.54
C VAL A 30 -4.63 27.23 10.72
N ILE A 31 -4.53 27.82 11.93
CA ILE A 31 -4.29 27.09 13.16
C ILE A 31 -5.59 27.09 13.97
N PRO A 32 -6.36 26.00 13.99
CA PRO A 32 -7.64 25.93 14.70
C PRO A 32 -7.49 26.13 16.20
N ALA A 33 -8.55 26.64 16.85
CA ALA A 33 -8.62 26.63 18.30
C ALA A 33 -8.55 25.20 18.85
N GLY A 34 -7.84 25.01 19.95
CA GLY A 34 -7.73 23.69 20.58
C GLY A 34 -6.49 23.54 21.43
N THR A 35 -6.40 22.38 22.07
CA THR A 35 -5.22 21.98 22.86
C THR A 35 -4.32 21.10 21.99
N TYR A 36 -3.05 21.44 21.95
CA TYR A 36 -2.01 20.78 21.19
C TYR A 36 -0.98 20.16 22.11
N TYR A 37 -0.35 19.09 21.65
CA TYR A 37 0.68 18.36 22.37
C TYR A 37 1.91 18.23 21.51
N PHE A 38 3.07 18.38 22.13
CA PHE A 38 4.37 18.24 21.49
C PHE A 38 5.18 17.17 22.21
N ASP A 39 5.60 16.14 21.48
CA ASP A 39 6.50 15.12 22.01
C ASP A 39 7.96 15.60 21.85
N ASN A 40 8.55 15.93 22.97
CA ASN A 40 9.91 16.44 23.05
C ASN A 40 10.99 15.33 23.03
N SER A 41 10.61 14.06 22.95
CA SER A 41 11.55 12.92 23.11
C SER A 41 12.63 12.88 22.03
N LYS A 42 12.35 13.45 20.85
CA LYS A 42 13.28 13.46 19.71
C LYS A 42 14.30 14.60 19.76
N VAL A 43 13.91 15.75 20.26
CA VAL A 43 14.77 16.95 20.29
C VAL A 43 15.28 17.26 21.69
N ASN A 44 14.63 16.74 22.72
CA ASN A 44 15.02 16.86 24.13
C ASN A 44 15.28 18.30 24.58
N TYR A 45 14.40 19.21 24.21
CA TYR A 45 14.46 20.61 24.64
C TYR A 45 14.19 20.74 26.13
N SER A 46 14.93 21.58 26.82
CA SER A 46 14.71 21.90 28.26
C SER A 46 13.46 22.75 28.47
N THR A 47 13.13 23.58 27.51
CA THR A 47 11.89 24.37 27.39
C THR A 47 11.38 24.27 25.97
N VAL A 48 10.09 24.39 25.76
CA VAL A 48 9.51 24.34 24.41
C VAL A 48 8.58 25.52 24.22
N LYS A 49 8.74 26.21 23.10
CA LYS A 49 7.86 27.29 22.66
C LYS A 49 7.28 26.94 21.31
N PHE A 50 6.02 27.28 21.09
CA PHE A 50 5.40 27.28 19.78
C PHE A 50 5.32 28.69 19.25
N VAL A 51 5.85 28.90 18.06
CA VAL A 51 5.92 30.21 17.40
C VAL A 51 5.10 30.14 16.11
N TYR A 52 4.29 31.16 15.89
CA TYR A 52 3.54 31.32 14.65
C TYR A 52 3.37 32.80 14.32
N GLY A 53 3.16 33.11 13.04
CA GLY A 53 3.05 34.49 12.64
C GLY A 53 2.75 34.69 11.17
N ASN A 54 2.69 35.97 10.78
CA ASN A 54 2.49 36.42 9.43
C ASN A 54 3.66 37.35 9.03
N ASP A 55 4.46 36.90 8.06
CA ASP A 55 5.64 37.65 7.58
C ASP A 55 5.25 38.98 6.92
N ALA A 56 4.12 39.00 6.18
CA ALA A 56 3.65 40.19 5.50
C ALA A 56 3.22 41.29 6.48
N GLU A 57 2.71 40.90 7.65
CA GLU A 57 2.28 41.82 8.71
C GLU A 57 3.38 42.06 9.73
N ASN A 58 4.50 41.36 9.62
CA ASN A 58 5.62 41.42 10.57
C ASN A 58 5.19 41.09 12.01
N VAL A 59 4.29 40.09 12.15
CA VAL A 59 3.70 39.69 13.43
C VAL A 59 4.16 38.28 13.78
N THR A 60 4.67 38.11 15.01
CA THR A 60 5.07 36.82 15.56
C THR A 60 4.45 36.64 16.94
N HIS A 61 3.82 35.49 17.14
CA HIS A 61 3.25 35.06 18.41
C HIS A 61 4.07 33.92 18.99
N ILE A 62 4.34 33.96 20.29
CA ILE A 62 5.12 32.96 20.99
C ILE A 62 4.30 32.42 22.15
N LEU A 63 4.07 31.10 22.15
CA LEU A 63 3.39 30.40 23.24
C LEU A 63 4.37 29.48 23.96
N GLN A 64 4.52 29.66 25.28
CA GLN A 64 5.29 28.76 26.10
C GLN A 64 4.48 27.47 26.35
N LEU A 65 5.07 26.32 26.09
CA LEU A 65 4.46 25.05 26.37
C LEU A 65 4.62 24.67 27.87
N THR A 66 3.64 23.96 28.39
CA THR A 66 3.65 23.39 29.74
C THR A 66 3.80 21.88 29.64
N LYS A 67 4.69 21.31 30.45
CA LYS A 67 4.86 19.85 30.51
C LYS A 67 3.71 19.21 31.30
N THR A 68 3.08 18.19 30.72
CA THR A 68 2.05 17.40 31.39
C THR A 68 2.68 16.38 32.35
N GLU A 69 1.87 15.80 33.26
CA GLU A 69 2.30 14.70 34.13
C GLU A 69 2.74 13.47 33.35
N GLU A 70 2.19 13.24 32.17
CA GLU A 70 2.54 12.14 31.26
C GLU A 70 3.84 12.40 30.47
N GLY A 71 4.47 13.56 30.66
CA GLY A 71 5.74 13.92 30.02
C GLY A 71 5.60 14.59 28.66
N LEU A 72 4.39 14.83 28.17
CA LEU A 72 4.12 15.60 26.95
C LEU A 72 4.14 17.10 27.24
N TRP A 73 4.51 17.89 26.24
CA TRP A 73 4.41 19.32 26.29
C TRP A 73 3.11 19.78 25.65
N THR A 74 2.38 20.70 26.28
CA THR A 74 1.06 21.14 25.80
C THR A 74 0.97 22.66 25.69
N PHE A 75 0.15 23.13 24.74
CA PHE A 75 -0.25 24.52 24.59
C PHE A 75 -1.69 24.60 24.11
N ASN A 76 -2.30 25.75 24.26
CA ASN A 76 -3.67 25.99 23.84
C ASN A 76 -3.75 27.18 22.87
N ILE A 77 -4.44 26.97 21.77
CA ILE A 77 -4.87 28.04 20.85
C ILE A 77 -6.31 28.35 21.19
N GLY A 78 -6.52 29.45 21.91
CA GLY A 78 -7.86 29.81 22.44
C GLY A 78 -8.87 30.20 21.36
N LYS A 79 -8.41 30.66 20.20
CA LYS A 79 -9.22 31.05 19.04
C LYS A 79 -8.49 30.67 17.77
N THR A 80 -9.24 30.17 16.78
CA THR A 80 -8.68 29.89 15.45
C THR A 80 -7.96 31.14 14.90
N VAL A 81 -6.72 30.98 14.48
CA VAL A 81 -5.90 32.00 13.83
C VAL A 81 -5.73 31.66 12.35
N GLU A 82 -5.95 32.63 11.51
CA GLU A 82 -5.90 32.51 10.05
C GLU A 82 -4.77 33.38 9.50
N GLY A 83 -4.40 33.14 8.25
CA GLY A 83 -3.43 33.98 7.56
C GLY A 83 -1.99 33.83 8.04
N GLN A 84 -1.67 32.76 8.75
CA GLN A 84 -0.31 32.55 9.23
C GLN A 84 0.60 32.07 8.11
N THR A 85 1.79 32.67 7.98
CA THR A 85 2.77 32.30 6.95
C THR A 85 3.86 31.37 7.48
N HIS A 86 4.03 31.32 8.80
CA HIS A 86 4.98 30.41 9.44
C HIS A 86 4.49 29.92 10.80
N TYR A 87 5.00 28.78 11.21
CA TYR A 87 4.93 28.23 12.57
C TYR A 87 6.05 27.20 12.79
N PHE A 88 6.53 27.06 14.03
CA PHE A 88 7.60 26.13 14.39
C PHE A 88 7.69 25.95 15.89
N PHE A 89 8.49 24.98 16.35
CA PHE A 89 8.84 24.77 17.75
C PHE A 89 10.31 25.12 18.00
N THR A 90 10.61 25.65 19.18
CA THR A 90 11.97 26.03 19.57
C THR A 90 12.17 26.01 21.08
N ASN A 91 13.43 25.90 21.53
CA ASN A 91 13.84 26.16 22.90
C ASN A 91 14.51 27.51 23.10
N SER A 92 14.59 28.33 22.06
CA SER A 92 15.28 29.61 22.09
C SER A 92 14.64 30.61 23.05
N ALA A 93 15.45 31.54 23.56
CA ALA A 93 15.01 32.65 24.40
C ALA A 93 14.36 33.76 23.58
N LEU A 94 13.29 33.43 22.84
CA LEU A 94 12.54 34.39 22.03
C LEU A 94 11.48 35.10 22.87
N GLU A 95 11.23 36.35 22.57
CA GLU A 95 10.17 37.16 23.18
C GLU A 95 9.07 37.50 22.16
N THR A 96 7.87 37.78 22.67
CA THR A 96 6.74 38.21 21.84
C THR A 96 7.11 39.48 21.07
N GLY A 97 6.82 39.51 19.77
CA GLY A 97 7.10 40.62 18.86
C GLY A 97 8.45 40.53 18.15
N GLU A 98 9.26 39.50 18.38
CA GLU A 98 10.44 39.27 17.53
C GLU A 98 10.02 38.83 16.13
N HIS A 99 10.71 39.40 15.17
CA HIS A 99 10.45 39.09 13.76
C HIS A 99 10.92 37.68 13.42
N TYR A 100 10.14 36.98 12.60
CA TYR A 100 10.40 35.62 12.13
C TYR A 100 11.85 35.41 11.61
N GLU A 101 12.43 36.33 10.85
CA GLU A 101 13.78 36.17 10.31
C GLU A 101 14.87 36.07 11.38
N LYS A 102 14.68 36.66 12.54
CA LYS A 102 15.58 36.47 13.67
C LYS A 102 15.56 35.06 14.21
N VAL A 103 14.39 34.46 14.18
CA VAL A 103 14.17 33.10 14.66
C VAL A 103 14.86 32.06 13.78
N THR A 104 14.92 32.27 12.48
CA THR A 104 15.57 31.35 11.53
C THR A 104 17.10 31.30 11.67
N THR A 105 17.70 32.18 12.39
CA THR A 105 19.16 32.21 12.65
C THR A 105 19.56 31.35 13.86
N VAL A 106 18.60 30.83 14.62
CA VAL A 106 18.86 30.02 15.81
C VAL A 106 19.17 28.60 15.39
N LYS A 107 20.28 28.03 15.88
CA LYS A 107 20.86 26.78 15.41
C LYS A 107 19.97 25.56 15.61
N ASP A 108 19.20 25.53 16.66
CA ASP A 108 18.33 24.41 17.09
C ASP A 108 16.85 24.68 16.80
N LEU A 109 16.58 25.60 15.90
CA LEU A 109 15.26 26.02 15.50
C LEU A 109 14.64 25.02 14.53
N ILE A 110 13.41 24.59 14.80
CA ILE A 110 12.58 23.81 13.91
C ILE A 110 11.64 24.77 13.18
N VAL A 111 12.04 25.21 12.01
CA VAL A 111 11.31 26.23 11.26
C VAL A 111 10.33 25.62 10.29
N GLN A 112 9.10 26.11 10.29
CA GLN A 112 8.06 25.80 9.33
C GLN A 112 7.58 27.03 8.59
N ARG A 113 8.22 27.30 7.47
CA ARG A 113 7.73 28.26 6.47
C ARG A 113 6.94 27.55 5.41
N SER A 114 6.01 28.23 4.79
CA SER A 114 5.26 27.68 3.68
C SER A 114 6.15 27.27 2.50
N GLU A 115 7.16 28.04 2.20
CA GLU A 115 8.12 27.81 1.13
C GLU A 115 9.23 26.79 1.44
N HIS A 116 9.43 26.44 2.72
CA HIS A 116 10.52 25.56 3.17
C HIS A 116 10.06 24.35 3.98
N ARG A 117 8.78 24.14 4.07
CA ARG A 117 8.16 23.10 4.92
C ARG A 117 8.77 21.72 4.77
N THR A 118 8.80 21.22 3.54
CA THR A 118 9.27 19.87 3.24
C THR A 118 10.73 19.69 3.64
N GLN A 119 11.55 20.70 3.48
CA GLN A 119 12.97 20.63 3.78
C GLN A 119 13.22 20.66 5.29
N THR A 120 12.55 21.51 6.02
CA THR A 120 12.75 21.68 7.46
C THR A 120 12.36 20.45 8.26
N PHE A 121 11.27 19.76 7.90
CA PHE A 121 10.86 18.54 8.58
C PHE A 121 11.68 17.31 8.22
N LYS A 122 12.29 17.27 7.06
CA LYS A 122 13.23 16.20 6.70
C LYS A 122 14.51 16.25 7.51
N ASP A 123 14.97 17.47 7.83
CA ASP A 123 16.20 17.67 8.59
C ASP A 123 16.02 17.44 10.09
N VAL A 124 14.80 17.53 10.59
CA VAL A 124 14.42 17.27 11.97
C VAL A 124 13.47 16.07 11.99
N ASP A 125 13.99 14.91 11.65
CA ASP A 125 13.22 13.68 11.59
C ASP A 125 12.41 13.45 12.87
N ASN A 126 11.08 13.55 12.70
CA ASN A 126 10.10 13.07 13.66
C ASN A 126 10.03 13.81 14.99
N VAL A 127 9.67 15.09 14.97
CA VAL A 127 9.11 15.72 16.16
C VAL A 127 7.61 15.39 16.20
N PRO A 128 7.16 14.41 16.99
CA PRO A 128 5.77 14.06 17.03
C PRO A 128 4.97 15.15 17.75
N MET A 129 3.88 15.58 17.15
CA MET A 129 2.96 16.53 17.74
C MET A 129 1.57 15.90 17.85
N VAL A 130 1.07 15.78 19.08
CA VAL A 130 -0.29 15.29 19.35
C VAL A 130 -1.25 16.46 19.32
N VAL A 131 -2.30 16.35 18.53
CA VAL A 131 -3.30 17.40 18.36
C VAL A 131 -4.59 17.00 19.04
N GLY A 132 -5.03 17.76 20.03
CA GLY A 132 -6.32 17.57 20.71
C GLY A 132 -7.53 18.01 19.91
N ALA A 133 -7.35 18.83 18.87
CA ALA A 133 -8.35 19.26 17.91
C ALA A 133 -7.91 18.89 16.49
N THR A 134 -8.83 18.92 15.56
CA THR A 134 -8.53 18.64 14.15
C THR A 134 -7.67 19.77 13.59
N PHE A 135 -6.38 19.62 13.69
CA PHE A 135 -5.43 20.50 13.02
C PHE A 135 -5.07 19.87 11.69
N VAL A 136 -5.51 20.48 10.61
CA VAL A 136 -5.14 20.09 9.25
C VAL A 136 -4.30 21.22 8.68
N PRO A 137 -2.98 21.13 8.81
CA PRO A 137 -2.12 22.13 8.18
C PRO A 137 -2.22 22.00 6.67
N ASN A 138 -2.05 23.09 5.98
CA ASN A 138 -1.96 23.10 4.51
C ASN A 138 -0.71 22.39 3.98
N SER A 139 0.06 21.73 4.83
CA SER A 139 1.23 20.97 4.44
C SER A 139 1.24 19.60 5.07
N SER A 140 1.75 18.66 4.31
CA SER A 140 2.08 17.32 4.78
C SER A 140 3.09 17.30 5.93
N ASP A 141 3.75 18.38 6.19
CA ASP A 141 4.95 18.43 7.03
C ASP A 141 4.65 18.24 8.53
N LEU A 142 3.51 18.71 9.00
CA LEU A 142 3.11 18.43 10.38
C LEU A 142 2.84 16.95 10.63
N TYR A 143 2.45 16.22 9.61
CA TYR A 143 2.28 14.78 9.69
C TYR A 143 3.62 14.06 9.62
N THR A 144 4.57 14.57 8.85
CA THR A 144 5.95 14.07 8.84
C THR A 144 6.64 14.25 10.19
N SER A 145 6.24 15.24 10.97
CA SER A 145 6.74 15.43 12.33
C SER A 145 5.96 14.65 13.39
N GLY A 146 5.08 13.75 12.99
CA GLY A 146 4.36 12.91 13.94
C GLY A 146 3.24 13.61 14.68
N VAL A 147 2.52 14.51 14.01
CA VAL A 147 1.29 15.09 14.57
C VAL A 147 0.21 14.03 14.63
N TRP A 148 -0.35 13.80 15.77
CA TRP A 148 -1.47 12.89 15.94
C TRP A 148 -2.53 13.46 16.89
N LYS A 149 -3.72 12.90 16.82
CA LYS A 149 -4.84 13.31 17.62
C LYS A 149 -4.76 12.70 19.01
N LYS A 150 -5.03 13.48 20.06
CA LYS A 150 -5.06 12.96 21.43
C LYS A 150 -6.18 11.93 21.60
N GLU A 151 -5.94 10.99 22.53
CA GLU A 151 -6.92 10.00 22.99
C GLU A 151 -8.27 10.65 23.34
N GLY A 152 -9.36 10.05 22.90
CA GLY A 152 -10.72 10.56 23.10
C GLY A 152 -11.27 11.43 21.96
N ALA A 153 -10.44 11.85 21.03
CA ALA A 153 -10.89 12.50 19.80
C ALA A 153 -11.04 11.47 18.68
N THR A 154 -11.95 10.51 18.84
CA THR A 154 -12.21 9.49 17.84
C THR A 154 -12.73 10.12 16.57
N ALA A 155 -12.09 9.79 15.45
CA ALA A 155 -12.53 10.21 14.14
C ALA A 155 -12.78 9.02 13.20
N TYR A 156 -12.83 7.80 13.72
CA TYR A 156 -13.25 6.66 12.91
C TYR A 156 -14.73 6.78 12.52
N SER A 157 -15.05 6.30 11.33
CA SER A 157 -16.38 6.47 10.74
C SER A 157 -17.46 5.65 11.42
N GLY A 158 -17.09 4.52 12.01
CA GLY A 158 -18.00 3.52 12.56
C GLY A 158 -18.77 2.74 11.50
N THR A 159 -18.37 2.81 10.22
CA THR A 159 -18.99 2.06 9.12
C THR A 159 -18.22 0.79 8.74
N LEU A 160 -16.97 0.71 9.17
CA LEU A 160 -16.10 -0.46 9.02
C LEU A 160 -15.77 -1.03 10.41
N PRO A 161 -15.35 -2.31 10.48
CA PRO A 161 -14.76 -2.84 11.70
C PRO A 161 -13.60 -1.96 12.18
N VAL A 162 -13.48 -1.80 13.49
CA VAL A 162 -12.40 -1.02 14.10
C VAL A 162 -11.48 -1.94 14.90
N MET A 163 -10.19 -1.94 14.57
CA MET A 163 -9.16 -2.62 15.35
C MET A 163 -8.52 -1.63 16.32
N PHE A 164 -8.60 -1.93 17.59
CA PHE A 164 -7.93 -1.20 18.65
C PHE A 164 -6.64 -1.92 19.02
N ILE A 165 -5.51 -1.25 18.89
CA ILE A 165 -4.17 -1.76 19.23
C ILE A 165 -3.61 -0.90 20.35
N ASN A 166 -3.18 -1.53 21.43
CA ASN A 166 -2.55 -0.85 22.55
C ASN A 166 -1.18 -1.49 22.81
N THR A 167 -0.12 -0.75 22.54
CA THR A 167 1.24 -1.18 22.85
C THR A 167 1.47 -1.09 24.36
N GLU A 168 2.32 -1.96 24.87
CA GLU A 168 2.70 -1.94 26.27
C GLU A 168 3.34 -0.58 26.62
N ASN A 169 2.84 0.05 27.70
CA ASN A 169 3.25 1.40 28.12
C ASN A 169 3.12 2.48 27.03
N LYS A 170 2.23 2.29 26.06
CA LYS A 170 2.09 3.16 24.87
C LYS A 170 3.42 3.33 24.11
N ALA A 171 4.29 2.30 24.11
CA ALA A 171 5.57 2.33 23.43
C ALA A 171 5.40 2.61 21.93
N PRO A 172 6.19 3.50 21.33
CA PRO A 172 6.10 3.81 19.92
C PRO A 172 6.61 2.65 19.05
N ILE A 173 6.00 2.44 17.89
CA ILE A 173 6.44 1.46 16.90
C ILE A 173 7.38 2.18 15.93
N THR A 174 8.68 2.08 16.15
CA THR A 174 9.70 2.84 15.41
C THR A 174 10.59 1.99 14.51
N SER A 175 10.43 0.67 14.52
CA SER A 175 11.33 -0.25 13.83
C SER A 175 10.55 -1.27 12.99
N LYS A 176 11.15 -1.67 11.86
CA LYS A 176 10.74 -2.84 11.07
C LYS A 176 11.30 -4.16 11.62
N GLU A 177 12.33 -4.09 12.45
CA GLU A 177 13.06 -5.26 12.92
C GLU A 177 12.59 -5.70 14.31
N VAL A 178 12.34 -4.73 15.18
CA VAL A 178 12.01 -4.98 16.58
C VAL A 178 10.49 -4.96 16.78
N TYR A 179 9.97 -6.05 17.34
CA TYR A 179 8.58 -6.14 17.75
C TYR A 179 8.33 -5.43 19.08
N VAL A 180 7.24 -4.67 19.15
CA VAL A 180 6.68 -4.10 20.38
C VAL A 180 5.54 -4.99 20.85
N GLN A 181 5.50 -5.32 22.14
CA GLN A 181 4.40 -6.08 22.72
C GLN A 181 3.15 -5.21 22.78
N ALA A 182 2.01 -5.82 22.51
CA ALA A 182 0.75 -5.11 22.43
C ALA A 182 -0.44 -6.03 22.73
N THR A 183 -1.58 -5.41 22.90
CA THR A 183 -2.88 -6.08 22.89
C THR A 183 -3.75 -5.49 21.78
N CYS A 184 -4.71 -6.27 21.27
CA CYS A 184 -5.72 -5.75 20.35
C CYS A 184 -7.08 -6.38 20.56
N TYR A 185 -8.09 -5.71 20.08
CA TYR A 185 -9.41 -6.28 19.84
C TYR A 185 -10.05 -5.65 18.62
N VAL A 186 -11.00 -6.36 18.00
CA VAL A 186 -11.73 -5.89 16.83
C VAL A 186 -13.21 -5.73 17.19
N ALA A 187 -13.71 -4.51 17.08
CA ALA A 187 -15.12 -4.18 17.19
C ALA A 187 -15.75 -4.22 15.80
N PRO A 188 -16.79 -5.04 15.54
CA PRO A 188 -17.39 -5.22 14.21
C PRO A 188 -18.19 -4.01 13.73
N MET A 189 -18.56 -3.07 14.61
CA MET A 189 -19.33 -1.85 14.28
C MET A 189 -20.65 -2.13 13.52
N GLY A 190 -21.34 -3.20 13.88
CA GLY A 190 -22.56 -3.62 13.19
C GLY A 190 -22.36 -4.41 11.91
N ASN A 191 -21.12 -4.71 11.54
CA ASN A 191 -20.82 -5.59 10.41
C ASN A 191 -20.92 -7.06 10.86
N GLU A 192 -22.03 -7.72 10.55
CA GLU A 192 -22.32 -9.10 10.98
C GLU A 192 -21.38 -10.14 10.34
N GLU A 193 -20.75 -9.82 9.20
CA GLU A 193 -19.80 -10.70 8.53
C GLU A 193 -18.39 -10.65 9.15
N CYS A 194 -18.14 -9.69 10.01
CA CYS A 194 -16.88 -9.51 10.69
C CYS A 194 -17.06 -9.80 12.20
N PRO A 195 -16.86 -11.05 12.63
CA PRO A 195 -17.03 -11.40 14.03
C PRO A 195 -16.06 -10.60 14.90
N ALA A 196 -16.50 -10.23 16.11
CA ALA A 196 -15.64 -9.65 17.10
C ALA A 196 -14.47 -10.58 17.42
N SER A 197 -13.28 -10.02 17.59
CA SER A 197 -12.08 -10.77 17.98
C SER A 197 -11.46 -10.11 19.20
N GLY A 198 -11.52 -10.79 20.33
CA GLY A 198 -11.22 -10.20 21.64
C GLY A 198 -12.25 -9.13 22.03
N THR A 199 -12.07 -8.55 23.22
CA THR A 199 -12.85 -7.40 23.72
C THR A 199 -11.91 -6.43 24.41
N LYS A 200 -12.42 -5.26 24.76
CA LYS A 200 -11.64 -4.28 25.55
C LYS A 200 -11.20 -4.86 26.89
N GLU A 201 -12.05 -5.68 27.52
CA GLU A 201 -11.81 -6.31 28.83
C GLU A 201 -10.96 -7.59 28.73
N ALA A 202 -11.00 -8.26 27.58
CA ALA A 202 -10.25 -9.49 27.30
C ALA A 202 -9.62 -9.41 25.89
N PRO A 203 -8.62 -8.52 25.69
CA PRO A 203 -7.99 -8.34 24.39
C PRO A 203 -7.09 -9.51 24.03
N LEU A 204 -6.83 -9.66 22.73
CA LEU A 204 -5.85 -10.59 22.21
C LEU A 204 -4.44 -10.05 22.44
N THR A 205 -3.51 -10.94 22.76
CA THR A 205 -2.08 -10.59 22.86
C THR A 205 -1.42 -10.69 21.48
N LEU A 206 -0.63 -9.69 21.13
CA LEU A 206 0.15 -9.67 19.88
C LEU A 206 1.48 -8.93 20.08
N SER A 207 2.34 -9.10 19.08
CA SER A 207 3.51 -8.25 18.86
C SER A 207 3.33 -7.49 17.56
N VAL A 208 3.71 -6.23 17.51
CA VAL A 208 3.57 -5.36 16.33
C VAL A 208 4.90 -4.70 16.00
N LYS A 209 5.22 -4.60 14.70
CA LYS A 209 6.37 -3.86 14.20
C LYS A 209 6.03 -3.16 12.88
N GLY A 210 6.88 -2.25 12.44
CA GLY A 210 6.79 -1.67 11.11
C GLY A 210 6.98 -2.71 10.01
N ARG A 211 6.52 -2.40 8.78
CA ARG A 211 6.74 -3.22 7.58
C ARG A 211 6.89 -2.34 6.33
N GLY A 212 7.28 -2.99 5.24
CA GLY A 212 7.49 -2.35 3.95
C GLY A 212 8.84 -1.63 3.85
N ASN A 213 9.24 -1.26 2.66
CA ASN A 213 10.46 -0.51 2.38
C ASN A 213 10.11 0.96 2.15
N TRP A 214 9.73 1.29 0.93
CA TRP A 214 9.30 2.65 0.58
C TRP A 214 8.10 3.14 1.41
N THR A 215 7.09 2.28 1.61
CA THR A 215 5.91 2.63 2.39
C THR A 215 6.21 2.90 3.87
N TRP A 216 7.29 2.32 4.42
CA TRP A 216 7.76 2.64 5.76
C TRP A 216 8.54 3.94 5.84
N THR A 217 9.45 4.19 4.89
CA THR A 217 10.35 5.35 4.91
C THR A 217 9.72 6.59 4.32
N GLY A 218 8.93 6.46 3.25
CA GLY A 218 8.40 7.58 2.46
C GLY A 218 7.08 8.17 2.98
N PHE A 219 6.38 7.51 3.90
CA PHE A 219 5.06 7.95 4.35
C PHE A 219 4.96 7.97 5.88
N ASN A 220 4.14 8.87 6.42
CA ASN A 220 3.91 8.95 7.87
C ASN A 220 2.77 8.06 8.34
N LYS A 221 1.81 7.77 7.47
CA LYS A 221 0.83 6.72 7.69
C LYS A 221 1.52 5.37 7.50
N LYS A 222 1.98 4.79 8.60
CA LYS A 222 2.87 3.62 8.61
C LYS A 222 2.11 2.30 8.46
N PRO A 223 2.59 1.38 7.62
CA PRO A 223 2.10 0.00 7.60
C PRO A 223 2.75 -0.83 8.71
N TYR A 224 2.02 -1.85 9.21
CA TYR A 224 2.46 -2.68 10.33
C TYR A 224 2.39 -4.17 10.02
N ARG A 225 3.25 -4.94 10.70
CA ARG A 225 3.18 -6.40 10.76
C ARG A 225 2.68 -6.81 12.13
N LEU A 226 1.63 -7.63 12.16
CA LEU A 226 1.04 -8.18 13.36
C LEU A 226 1.45 -9.64 13.52
N LYS A 227 1.82 -10.03 14.76
CA LYS A 227 2.07 -11.42 15.15
C LYS A 227 1.29 -11.72 16.43
N LEU A 228 0.16 -12.37 16.29
CA LEU A 228 -0.67 -12.80 17.41
C LEU A 228 0.02 -13.91 18.22
N ALA A 229 -0.19 -13.95 19.53
CA ALA A 229 0.31 -15.02 20.41
C ALA A 229 -0.34 -16.37 20.05
N ALA A 230 -1.64 -16.37 19.76
CA ALA A 230 -2.39 -17.50 19.23
C ALA A 230 -2.98 -17.16 17.88
N GLY A 231 -3.22 -18.17 17.03
CA GLY A 231 -3.90 -17.94 15.76
C GLY A 231 -5.36 -17.56 15.97
N GLU A 232 -5.83 -16.52 15.25
CA GLU A 232 -7.20 -16.02 15.32
C GLU A 232 -7.75 -15.73 13.92
N PRO A 233 -9.07 -15.90 13.70
CA PRO A 233 -9.73 -15.62 12.43
C PRO A 233 -10.13 -14.13 12.35
N LEU A 234 -9.16 -13.22 12.37
CA LEU A 234 -9.45 -11.79 12.36
C LEU A 234 -10.32 -11.40 11.15
N LEU A 235 -11.35 -10.61 11.38
CA LEU A 235 -12.32 -10.16 10.36
C LEU A 235 -12.95 -11.32 9.57
N GLY A 236 -13.05 -12.53 10.15
CA GLY A 236 -13.58 -13.72 9.47
C GLY A 236 -12.65 -14.33 8.42
N MET A 237 -11.39 -13.87 8.31
CA MET A 237 -10.36 -14.53 7.50
C MET A 237 -9.92 -15.86 8.13
N LYS A 238 -9.16 -16.65 7.40
CA LYS A 238 -8.60 -17.89 7.92
C LYS A 238 -7.75 -17.66 9.15
N LYS A 239 -7.82 -18.62 10.09
CA LYS A 239 -7.09 -18.55 11.36
C LYS A 239 -5.59 -18.45 11.14
N SER A 240 -4.97 -17.42 11.69
CA SER A 240 -3.53 -17.21 11.61
C SER A 240 -2.98 -16.39 12.76
N LYS A 241 -1.67 -16.51 12.99
CA LYS A 241 -0.92 -15.59 13.85
C LYS A 241 -0.42 -14.35 13.12
N HIS A 242 -0.32 -14.39 11.78
CA HIS A 242 0.43 -13.41 11.00
C HIS A 242 -0.47 -12.66 10.04
N PHE A 243 -0.52 -11.34 10.21
CA PHE A 243 -1.24 -10.42 9.35
C PHE A 243 -0.41 -9.17 9.08
N ALA A 244 -0.74 -8.47 8.00
CA ALA A 244 -0.22 -7.16 7.68
C ALA A 244 -1.34 -6.12 7.71
N LEU A 245 -1.08 -4.96 8.31
CA LEU A 245 -1.90 -3.77 8.16
C LEU A 245 -1.28 -2.90 7.07
N MET A 246 -1.90 -2.91 5.90
CA MET A 246 -1.47 -2.10 4.75
C MET A 246 -2.09 -0.71 4.89
N ALA A 247 -1.25 0.33 4.84
CA ALA A 247 -1.69 1.70 5.09
C ALA A 247 -2.37 2.35 3.89
N GLY A 248 -2.03 1.93 2.65
CA GLY A 248 -2.55 2.52 1.41
C GLY A 248 -2.19 3.99 1.20
N ALA A 249 -1.14 4.49 1.87
CA ALA A 249 -0.73 5.89 1.77
C ALA A 249 -0.17 6.25 0.39
N ASP A 250 0.36 5.27 -0.32
CA ASP A 250 0.90 5.34 -1.68
C ASP A 250 -0.17 5.15 -2.78
N ASP A 251 -1.39 4.71 -2.40
CA ASP A 251 -2.46 4.45 -3.36
C ASP A 251 -3.27 5.71 -3.70
N ASN A 252 -2.93 6.34 -4.80
CA ASN A 252 -3.63 7.52 -5.32
C ASN A 252 -4.90 7.19 -6.13
N LEU A 253 -5.25 5.90 -6.27
CA LEU A 253 -6.46 5.41 -6.93
C LEU A 253 -7.54 4.97 -5.94
N GLY A 254 -7.58 5.61 -4.77
CA GLY A 254 -8.65 5.43 -3.80
C GLY A 254 -8.57 4.13 -3.01
N PHE A 255 -7.37 3.69 -2.67
CA PHE A 255 -7.10 2.47 -1.90
C PHE A 255 -7.45 1.15 -2.62
N MET A 256 -7.63 1.18 -3.95
CA MET A 256 -8.19 0.04 -4.67
C MET A 256 -7.16 -0.80 -5.44
N ARG A 257 -5.90 -0.39 -5.56
CA ARG A 257 -4.89 -1.12 -6.32
C ARG A 257 -4.67 -2.54 -5.80
N ASN A 258 -4.35 -2.68 -4.52
CA ASN A 258 -4.16 -3.99 -3.91
C ASN A 258 -5.44 -4.84 -3.88
N PRO A 259 -6.60 -4.33 -3.42
CA PRO A 259 -7.85 -5.07 -3.48
C PRO A 259 -8.22 -5.56 -4.88
N LEU A 260 -8.04 -4.72 -5.91
CA LEU A 260 -8.28 -5.11 -7.30
C LEU A 260 -7.30 -6.19 -7.77
N GLY A 261 -6.02 -6.07 -7.42
CA GLY A 261 -5.01 -7.07 -7.76
C GLY A 261 -5.32 -8.44 -7.18
N TYR A 262 -5.73 -8.49 -5.91
CA TYR A 262 -6.16 -9.74 -5.28
C TYR A 262 -7.46 -10.27 -5.88
N GLU A 263 -8.40 -9.42 -6.23
CA GLU A 263 -9.65 -9.86 -6.88
C GLU A 263 -9.38 -10.45 -8.27
N LEU A 264 -8.58 -9.80 -9.10
CA LEU A 264 -8.17 -10.33 -10.41
C LEU A 264 -7.48 -11.69 -10.26
N SER A 265 -6.63 -11.83 -9.24
CA SER A 265 -5.92 -13.08 -8.97
C SER A 265 -6.87 -14.23 -8.59
N ARG A 266 -7.89 -13.95 -7.77
CA ARG A 266 -8.95 -14.93 -7.46
C ARG A 266 -9.75 -15.32 -8.69
N ARG A 267 -10.14 -14.35 -9.51
CA ARG A 267 -10.89 -14.60 -10.76
C ARG A 267 -10.08 -15.39 -11.78
N MET A 268 -8.77 -15.21 -11.82
CA MET A 268 -7.87 -16.00 -12.65
C MET A 268 -7.47 -17.34 -12.00
N LYS A 269 -8.06 -17.68 -10.85
CA LYS A 269 -7.92 -18.98 -10.18
C LYS A 269 -6.45 -19.31 -9.85
N LEU A 270 -5.70 -18.34 -9.30
CA LEU A 270 -4.41 -18.63 -8.71
C LEU A 270 -4.59 -19.63 -7.56
N ALA A 271 -3.56 -20.44 -7.31
CA ALA A 271 -3.62 -21.51 -6.31
C ALA A 271 -4.01 -20.98 -4.91
N TRP A 272 -3.50 -19.83 -4.55
CA TRP A 272 -3.92 -19.07 -3.38
C TRP A 272 -3.71 -17.58 -3.62
N THR A 273 -4.58 -16.78 -3.04
CA THR A 273 -4.49 -15.32 -3.07
C THR A 273 -4.78 -14.78 -1.67
N PRO A 274 -3.96 -13.86 -1.14
CA PRO A 274 -4.20 -13.24 0.16
C PRO A 274 -5.60 -12.63 0.26
N ASP A 275 -6.29 -12.88 1.36
CA ASP A 275 -7.49 -12.11 1.70
C ASP A 275 -7.06 -10.75 2.25
N CYS A 276 -7.81 -9.70 1.88
CA CYS A 276 -7.51 -8.32 2.18
C CYS A 276 -8.80 -7.58 2.53
N ARG A 277 -8.94 -7.16 3.79
CA ARG A 277 -10.19 -6.58 4.30
C ARG A 277 -10.00 -5.19 4.87
N PRO A 278 -10.85 -4.23 4.48
CA PRO A 278 -10.79 -2.88 5.00
C PRO A 278 -11.22 -2.84 6.46
N LEU A 279 -10.54 -2.02 7.24
CA LEU A 279 -10.88 -1.72 8.63
C LEU A 279 -10.33 -0.34 9.00
N GLU A 280 -10.84 0.21 10.09
CA GLU A 280 -10.27 1.39 10.70
C GLU A 280 -9.38 1.00 11.88
N VAL A 281 -8.32 1.76 12.15
CA VAL A 281 -7.37 1.42 13.21
C VAL A 281 -7.24 2.55 14.22
N VAL A 282 -7.30 2.18 15.48
CA VAL A 282 -6.99 3.04 16.63
C VAL A 282 -5.77 2.46 17.34
N LEU A 283 -4.68 3.20 17.37
CA LEU A 283 -3.43 2.82 18.01
C LEU A 283 -3.20 3.67 19.26
N ASN A 284 -3.12 3.03 20.42
CA ASN A 284 -2.93 3.71 21.72
C ASN A 284 -3.97 4.80 22.02
N GLY A 285 -5.20 4.63 21.50
CA GLY A 285 -6.27 5.60 21.63
C GLY A 285 -6.31 6.65 20.51
N ASP A 286 -5.32 6.69 19.61
CA ASP A 286 -5.29 7.60 18.47
C ASP A 286 -5.82 6.92 17.21
N TYR A 287 -6.76 7.57 16.51
CA TYR A 287 -7.24 7.11 15.21
C TYR A 287 -6.17 7.33 14.16
N ILE A 288 -5.65 6.25 13.61
CA ILE A 288 -4.58 6.30 12.61
C ILE A 288 -5.05 6.01 11.17
N GLY A 289 -6.35 5.86 10.97
CA GLY A 289 -6.93 5.86 9.62
C GLY A 289 -7.55 4.54 9.16
N LEU A 290 -7.93 4.54 7.88
CA LEU A 290 -8.36 3.37 7.12
C LEU A 290 -7.15 2.52 6.75
N TYR A 291 -7.21 1.25 7.06
CA TYR A 291 -6.18 0.24 6.77
C TYR A 291 -6.81 -0.97 6.07
N PHE A 292 -5.95 -1.84 5.56
CA PHE A 292 -6.35 -3.12 4.98
C PHE A 292 -5.62 -4.23 5.72
N LEU A 293 -6.37 -5.02 6.48
CA LEU A 293 -5.83 -6.22 7.10
C LEU A 293 -5.69 -7.30 6.04
N THR A 294 -4.46 -7.72 5.82
CA THR A 294 -4.10 -8.62 4.72
C THR A 294 -3.37 -9.84 5.29
N GLU A 295 -3.69 -11.02 4.77
CA GLU A 295 -2.98 -12.24 5.11
C GLU A 295 -1.53 -12.16 4.64
N ASN A 296 -0.57 -12.53 5.51
CA ASN A 296 0.82 -12.63 5.09
C ASN A 296 1.05 -13.89 4.25
N ILE A 297 1.87 -13.75 3.22
CA ILE A 297 2.36 -14.87 2.44
C ILE A 297 3.28 -15.72 3.34
N ARG A 298 2.97 -17.01 3.43
CA ARG A 298 3.73 -18.02 4.14
C ARG A 298 3.27 -19.42 3.78
N VAL A 299 4.09 -20.42 4.06
CA VAL A 299 3.67 -21.82 4.00
C VAL A 299 2.65 -22.09 5.12
N ASP A 300 1.49 -22.59 4.76
CA ASP A 300 0.39 -22.94 5.67
C ASP A 300 -0.69 -23.67 4.86
N ALA A 301 -1.40 -24.61 5.47
CA ALA A 301 -2.45 -25.40 4.81
C ALA A 301 -3.58 -24.53 4.23
N ASP A 302 -3.88 -23.38 4.85
CA ASP A 302 -4.90 -22.43 4.38
C ASP A 302 -4.32 -21.30 3.51
N ARG A 303 -3.02 -21.37 3.15
CA ARG A 303 -2.30 -20.34 2.37
C ARG A 303 -1.49 -20.98 1.24
N VAL A 304 -0.15 -20.85 1.27
CA VAL A 304 0.72 -21.57 0.35
C VAL A 304 0.84 -23.01 0.87
N ASN A 305 -0.01 -23.86 0.33
CA ASN A 305 -0.14 -25.25 0.81
C ASN A 305 0.89 -26.14 0.12
N VAL A 306 2.09 -26.16 0.67
CA VAL A 306 3.18 -27.10 0.32
C VAL A 306 3.69 -27.77 1.60
N THR A 307 4.28 -28.94 1.46
CA THR A 307 4.87 -29.67 2.57
C THR A 307 6.14 -28.95 3.01
N GLU A 308 6.04 -28.17 4.08
CA GLU A 308 7.11 -27.27 4.57
C GLU A 308 8.42 -28.05 4.84
N GLN A 309 9.54 -27.44 4.49
CA GLN A 309 10.86 -27.96 4.85
C GLN A 309 11.24 -27.51 6.27
N THR A 310 12.12 -28.31 6.87
CA THR A 310 12.79 -27.90 8.11
C THR A 310 13.95 -26.97 7.79
N ASP A 311 14.10 -25.91 8.56
CA ASP A 311 15.25 -25.01 8.48
C ASP A 311 16.56 -25.78 8.68
N ASN A 312 17.57 -25.44 7.89
CA ASN A 312 18.93 -26.01 7.99
C ASN A 312 18.92 -27.55 8.03
N SER A 313 18.19 -28.18 7.12
CA SER A 313 18.06 -29.64 7.03
C SER A 313 18.45 -30.14 5.64
N ASP A 314 19.13 -31.28 5.60
CA ASP A 314 19.48 -31.98 4.36
C ASP A 314 18.42 -33.03 3.96
N GLU A 315 17.32 -33.15 4.71
CA GLU A 315 16.25 -34.09 4.44
C GLU A 315 15.35 -33.58 3.33
N ASP A 316 15.25 -34.32 2.22
CA ASP A 316 14.38 -34.06 1.07
C ASP A 316 14.31 -32.59 0.66
N VAL A 317 15.39 -32.08 0.08
CA VAL A 317 15.51 -30.70 -0.42
C VAL A 317 14.71 -30.42 -1.68
N THR A 318 13.98 -31.42 -2.24
CA THR A 318 13.33 -31.34 -3.56
C THR A 318 12.13 -30.40 -3.62
N GLY A 319 11.56 -29.99 -2.49
CA GLY A 319 10.39 -29.10 -2.45
C GLY A 319 10.04 -28.66 -1.04
N GLY A 320 8.86 -28.09 -0.89
CA GLY A 320 8.46 -27.37 0.33
C GLY A 320 9.01 -25.95 0.35
N TRP A 321 9.29 -25.42 -0.82
CA TRP A 321 9.88 -24.09 -1.01
C TRP A 321 8.82 -23.01 -1.14
N LEU A 322 9.10 -21.88 -0.51
CA LEU A 322 8.50 -20.58 -0.79
C LEU A 322 9.62 -19.57 -0.96
N VAL A 323 9.68 -18.94 -2.12
CA VAL A 323 10.71 -17.94 -2.45
C VAL A 323 10.08 -16.67 -3.01
N GLU A 324 10.85 -15.59 -2.98
CA GLU A 324 10.48 -14.30 -3.53
C GLU A 324 11.62 -13.77 -4.40
N VAL A 325 11.32 -13.35 -5.61
CA VAL A 325 12.23 -12.47 -6.35
C VAL A 325 12.11 -11.10 -5.74
N ASP A 326 13.18 -10.60 -5.14
CA ASP A 326 13.21 -9.29 -4.50
C ASP A 326 14.58 -8.64 -4.66
N ASN A 327 14.73 -7.85 -5.71
CA ASN A 327 15.96 -7.14 -6.02
C ASN A 327 16.08 -5.78 -5.28
N TYR A 328 15.14 -5.48 -4.36
CA TYR A 328 15.16 -4.25 -3.56
C TYR A 328 15.75 -4.44 -2.16
N ASN A 329 15.73 -5.67 -1.65
CA ASN A 329 16.15 -5.98 -0.29
C ASN A 329 17.42 -6.84 -0.27
N SER A 330 18.27 -6.57 0.72
CA SER A 330 19.41 -7.40 1.06
C SER A 330 19.08 -8.57 2.00
N ASP A 331 17.83 -9.04 2.01
CA ASP A 331 17.44 -10.25 2.73
C ASP A 331 18.28 -11.45 2.24
N PRO A 332 18.49 -12.50 3.03
CA PRO A 332 19.21 -13.69 2.61
C PRO A 332 18.64 -14.27 1.31
N HIS A 333 19.48 -14.44 0.29
CA HIS A 333 19.08 -14.84 -1.06
C HIS A 333 20.19 -15.63 -1.75
N ILE A 334 19.82 -16.39 -2.78
CA ILE A 334 20.77 -16.85 -3.80
C ILE A 334 20.77 -15.87 -4.97
N SER A 335 21.88 -15.81 -5.71
CA SER A 335 22.08 -14.91 -6.84
C SER A 335 22.13 -15.67 -8.16
N VAL A 336 21.17 -15.45 -9.04
CA VAL A 336 21.12 -16.09 -10.35
C VAL A 336 21.74 -15.14 -11.38
N LYS A 337 22.88 -15.52 -11.92
CA LYS A 337 23.66 -14.70 -12.84
C LYS A 337 23.01 -14.63 -14.21
N VAL A 338 22.88 -13.43 -14.73
CA VAL A 338 22.42 -13.14 -16.10
C VAL A 338 23.39 -12.17 -16.76
N THR A 339 23.63 -12.35 -18.06
CA THR A 339 24.68 -11.59 -18.78
C THR A 339 24.12 -10.39 -19.53
N ASP A 340 22.83 -10.35 -19.76
CA ASP A 340 22.11 -9.29 -20.53
C ASP A 340 21.33 -8.32 -19.63
N LYS A 341 21.49 -8.46 -18.31
CA LYS A 341 20.87 -7.59 -17.31
C LYS A 341 21.92 -6.83 -16.53
N SER A 342 21.56 -5.69 -15.94
CA SER A 342 22.49 -4.85 -15.20
C SER A 342 22.85 -5.43 -13.83
N GLN A 343 22.02 -6.32 -13.31
CA GLN A 343 22.24 -7.02 -12.04
C GLN A 343 21.76 -8.47 -12.09
N ASP A 344 22.29 -9.29 -11.20
CA ASP A 344 21.82 -10.65 -10.98
C ASP A 344 20.40 -10.65 -10.44
N ILE A 345 19.66 -11.73 -10.67
CA ILE A 345 18.32 -11.91 -10.10
C ILE A 345 18.46 -12.56 -8.73
N TRP A 346 17.95 -11.89 -7.72
CA TRP A 346 17.98 -12.36 -6.34
C TRP A 346 16.73 -13.17 -6.01
N ILE A 347 16.96 -14.39 -5.53
CA ILE A 347 15.91 -15.30 -5.08
C ILE A 347 16.00 -15.38 -3.57
N THR A 348 15.21 -14.59 -2.89
CA THR A 348 15.09 -14.54 -1.44
C THR A 348 14.26 -15.73 -0.96
N TYR A 349 14.80 -16.55 -0.08
CA TYR A 349 14.06 -17.68 0.48
C TYR A 349 13.24 -17.25 1.70
N LYS A 350 11.98 -17.71 1.74
CA LYS A 350 11.01 -17.37 2.78
C LYS A 350 10.57 -18.60 3.60
N SER A 351 10.70 -19.79 3.02
CA SER A 351 10.56 -21.07 3.70
C SER A 351 11.34 -22.11 2.88
N PRO A 352 12.32 -22.78 3.50
CA PRO A 352 12.84 -22.55 4.85
C PRO A 352 13.46 -21.15 5.02
N GLU A 353 13.55 -20.65 6.27
CA GLU A 353 14.12 -19.32 6.57
C GLU A 353 15.65 -19.37 6.71
N VAL A 354 16.20 -20.54 7.00
CA VAL A 354 17.65 -20.79 7.11
C VAL A 354 17.99 -22.02 6.28
N LEU A 355 18.93 -21.89 5.34
CA LEU A 355 19.34 -22.96 4.46
C LEU A 355 20.54 -23.76 5.00
N SER A 356 20.52 -25.08 4.80
CA SER A 356 21.73 -25.91 4.80
C SER A 356 22.47 -25.76 3.47
N ALA A 357 23.69 -26.24 3.39
CA ALA A 357 24.45 -26.24 2.14
C ALA A 357 23.73 -27.03 1.03
N ALA A 358 23.10 -28.17 1.36
CA ALA A 358 22.36 -28.97 0.39
C ALA A 358 21.09 -28.25 -0.10
N GLN A 359 20.40 -27.51 0.77
CA GLN A 359 19.27 -26.68 0.40
C GLN A 359 19.69 -25.52 -0.51
N GLU A 360 20.79 -24.84 -0.19
CA GLU A 360 21.31 -23.74 -1.00
C GLU A 360 21.76 -24.23 -2.39
N ASP A 361 22.51 -25.31 -2.45
CA ASP A 361 22.95 -25.93 -3.71
C ASP A 361 21.77 -26.37 -4.57
N TYR A 362 20.75 -26.97 -3.97
CA TYR A 362 19.54 -27.36 -4.69
C TYR A 362 18.81 -26.14 -5.25
N LEU A 363 18.55 -25.13 -4.42
CA LEU A 363 17.85 -23.92 -4.84
C LEU A 363 18.61 -23.22 -5.97
N GLN A 364 19.93 -23.06 -5.85
CA GLN A 364 20.78 -22.47 -6.89
C GLN A 364 20.69 -23.27 -8.19
N SER A 365 20.80 -24.60 -8.12
CA SER A 365 20.72 -25.48 -9.30
C SER A 365 19.38 -25.38 -10.03
N GLN A 366 18.29 -25.25 -9.28
CA GLN A 366 16.93 -25.11 -9.87
C GLN A 366 16.79 -23.80 -10.64
N PHE A 367 17.22 -22.68 -10.07
CA PHE A 367 17.08 -21.38 -10.72
C PHE A 367 18.10 -21.17 -11.83
N ASP A 368 19.29 -21.76 -11.74
CA ASP A 368 20.23 -21.83 -12.86
C ASP A 368 19.66 -22.65 -14.03
N ALA A 369 19.01 -23.78 -13.75
CA ALA A 369 18.35 -24.59 -14.77
C ALA A 369 17.17 -23.83 -15.43
N ILE A 370 16.37 -23.10 -14.64
CA ILE A 370 15.30 -22.24 -15.18
C ILE A 370 15.90 -21.17 -16.09
N ARG A 371 16.95 -20.45 -15.65
CA ARG A 371 17.65 -19.47 -16.47
C ARG A 371 18.12 -20.09 -17.79
N ASP A 372 18.83 -21.19 -17.74
CA ASP A 372 19.38 -21.82 -18.94
C ASP A 372 18.27 -22.24 -19.91
N ALA A 373 17.18 -22.79 -19.41
CA ALA A 373 16.04 -23.21 -20.21
C ALA A 373 15.27 -22.02 -20.84
N VAL A 374 15.10 -20.89 -20.12
CA VAL A 374 14.39 -19.71 -20.66
C VAL A 374 15.27 -18.90 -21.63
N TYR A 375 16.59 -19.02 -21.56
CA TYR A 375 17.54 -18.42 -22.52
C TYR A 375 17.85 -19.33 -23.73
N ASP A 376 17.22 -20.52 -23.84
CA ASP A 376 17.35 -21.38 -25.00
C ASP A 376 16.94 -20.60 -26.27
N LYS A 377 17.80 -20.69 -27.31
CA LYS A 377 17.53 -20.08 -28.60
C LYS A 377 16.40 -20.78 -29.36
N ASP A 378 16.20 -22.05 -29.10
CA ASP A 378 15.05 -22.79 -29.63
C ASP A 378 13.78 -22.45 -28.84
N ARG A 379 13.02 -21.50 -29.31
CA ARG A 379 11.77 -21.07 -28.69
C ARG A 379 10.62 -22.08 -28.78
N THR A 380 10.85 -23.23 -29.41
CA THR A 380 9.94 -24.38 -29.41
C THR A 380 10.25 -25.39 -28.30
N SER A 381 11.40 -25.23 -27.63
CA SER A 381 11.81 -26.03 -26.47
C SER A 381 10.76 -25.99 -25.35
N THR A 382 10.57 -27.11 -24.67
CA THR A 382 9.65 -27.26 -23.52
C THR A 382 10.39 -27.46 -22.21
N GLU A 383 11.71 -27.31 -22.18
CA GLU A 383 12.52 -27.60 -20.98
C GLU A 383 12.14 -26.72 -19.80
N TRP A 384 11.91 -25.41 -20.01
CA TRP A 384 11.48 -24.53 -18.94
C TRP A 384 10.09 -24.91 -18.37
N GLU A 385 9.19 -25.45 -19.22
CA GLU A 385 7.85 -25.93 -18.81
C GLU A 385 7.91 -27.17 -17.92
N ARG A 386 9.04 -27.88 -17.90
CA ARG A 386 9.29 -28.98 -16.97
C ARG A 386 9.64 -28.48 -15.58
N LEU A 387 10.24 -27.31 -15.50
CA LEU A 387 10.68 -26.69 -14.25
C LEU A 387 9.63 -25.77 -13.65
N VAL A 388 8.89 -25.03 -14.50
CA VAL A 388 7.91 -24.03 -14.08
C VAL A 388 6.52 -24.39 -14.63
N ASP A 389 5.48 -24.19 -13.82
CA ASP A 389 4.10 -24.33 -14.28
C ASP A 389 3.74 -23.15 -15.21
N MET A 390 3.65 -23.44 -16.49
CA MET A 390 3.38 -22.46 -17.56
C MET A 390 2.06 -21.71 -17.36
N TYR A 391 1.00 -22.40 -16.94
CA TYR A 391 -0.31 -21.77 -16.76
C TYR A 391 -0.38 -20.95 -15.47
N ALA A 392 0.28 -21.38 -14.39
CA ALA A 392 0.42 -20.54 -13.19
C ALA A 392 1.19 -19.25 -13.51
N MET A 393 2.29 -19.36 -14.27
CA MET A 393 3.05 -18.20 -14.76
C MET A 393 2.19 -17.29 -15.65
N ALA A 394 1.43 -17.85 -16.60
CA ALA A 394 0.55 -17.07 -17.47
C ALA A 394 -0.54 -16.32 -16.70
N ARG A 395 -1.13 -16.95 -15.66
CA ARG A 395 -2.13 -16.30 -14.79
C ARG A 395 -1.55 -15.11 -14.03
N VAL A 396 -0.40 -15.29 -13.38
CA VAL A 396 0.28 -14.18 -12.69
C VAL A 396 0.66 -13.08 -13.68
N TYR A 397 1.20 -13.45 -14.84
CA TYR A 397 1.54 -12.49 -15.88
C TYR A 397 0.32 -11.67 -16.34
N VAL A 398 -0.80 -12.31 -16.63
CA VAL A 398 -2.02 -11.61 -17.07
C VAL A 398 -2.58 -10.69 -15.99
N VAL A 399 -2.54 -11.09 -14.70
CA VAL A 399 -2.91 -10.21 -13.58
C VAL A 399 -2.05 -8.96 -13.56
N ARG A 400 -0.70 -9.14 -13.58
CA ARG A 400 0.26 -8.02 -13.56
C ARG A 400 0.13 -7.15 -14.80
N GLU A 401 -0.10 -7.75 -15.95
CA GLU A 401 -0.28 -7.04 -17.23
C GLU A 401 -1.55 -6.18 -17.23
N ILE A 402 -2.70 -6.71 -16.76
CA ILE A 402 -3.94 -5.92 -16.66
C ILE A 402 -3.75 -4.72 -15.73
N LEU A 403 -3.03 -4.89 -14.64
CA LEU A 403 -2.75 -3.82 -13.68
C LEU A 403 -1.64 -2.87 -14.13
N GLN A 404 -0.97 -3.14 -15.25
CA GLN A 404 0.24 -2.41 -15.68
C GLN A 404 1.25 -2.30 -14.52
N ASP A 405 1.46 -3.41 -13.84
CA ASP A 405 2.34 -3.48 -12.69
C ASP A 405 3.74 -3.95 -13.11
N GLU A 406 4.55 -2.99 -13.49
CA GLU A 406 5.88 -3.23 -14.08
C GLU A 406 6.88 -3.80 -13.07
N GLU A 407 6.72 -3.49 -11.78
CA GLU A 407 7.62 -3.99 -10.73
C GLU A 407 7.33 -5.44 -10.33
N GLY A 408 6.20 -5.98 -10.74
CA GLY A 408 5.69 -7.25 -10.25
C GLY A 408 6.49 -8.51 -10.60
N PHE A 409 7.62 -8.35 -11.32
CA PHE A 409 8.60 -9.42 -11.58
C PHE A 409 10.01 -9.06 -11.13
N HIS A 410 10.20 -7.86 -10.59
CA HIS A 410 11.47 -7.37 -10.05
C HIS A 410 11.51 -7.44 -8.51
N GLY A 411 10.37 -7.25 -7.88
CA GLY A 411 10.14 -7.38 -6.45
C GLY A 411 8.77 -7.96 -6.16
N SER A 412 8.58 -8.54 -4.99
CA SER A 412 7.31 -9.13 -4.56
C SER A 412 6.75 -10.19 -5.54
N PHE A 413 7.63 -10.86 -6.27
CA PHE A 413 7.25 -11.97 -7.14
C PHE A 413 7.55 -13.30 -6.47
N TYR A 414 6.50 -14.00 -6.06
CA TYR A 414 6.60 -15.25 -5.31
C TYR A 414 6.52 -16.46 -6.22
N LEU A 415 7.27 -17.51 -5.84
CA LEU A 415 7.16 -18.84 -6.39
C LEU A 415 7.18 -19.85 -5.24
N HIS A 416 6.50 -20.97 -5.43
CA HIS A 416 6.53 -22.07 -4.48
C HIS A 416 6.64 -23.41 -5.20
N LYS A 417 7.15 -24.42 -4.50
CA LYS A 417 7.33 -25.76 -5.07
C LYS A 417 7.04 -26.82 -4.02
N GLU A 418 6.15 -27.75 -4.35
CA GLU A 418 5.89 -28.95 -3.53
C GLU A 418 7.08 -29.93 -3.65
N ARG A 419 7.21 -30.85 -2.69
CA ARG A 419 8.22 -31.89 -2.68
C ARG A 419 8.08 -32.83 -3.88
N GLY A 420 9.20 -33.32 -4.34
CA GLY A 420 9.33 -34.27 -5.45
C GLY A 420 10.10 -33.71 -6.64
N ASN A 421 10.87 -34.57 -7.30
CA ASN A 421 11.67 -34.20 -8.46
C ASN A 421 10.84 -33.83 -9.69
N ASP A 422 9.62 -34.37 -9.80
CA ASP A 422 8.73 -34.12 -10.93
C ASP A 422 7.75 -32.95 -10.69
N THR A 423 7.80 -32.33 -9.49
CA THR A 423 7.01 -31.14 -9.18
C THR A 423 7.62 -29.88 -9.79
N LYS A 424 6.79 -28.91 -10.11
CA LYS A 424 7.20 -27.68 -10.78
C LYS A 424 7.16 -26.49 -9.83
N TRP A 425 7.94 -25.48 -10.13
CA TRP A 425 7.78 -24.16 -9.55
C TRP A 425 6.47 -23.54 -10.03
N VAL A 426 5.64 -23.12 -9.10
CA VAL A 426 4.34 -22.50 -9.33
C VAL A 426 4.46 -21.00 -9.04
N ALA A 427 4.18 -20.16 -10.02
CA ALA A 427 4.17 -18.72 -9.85
C ALA A 427 2.98 -18.27 -8.99
N GLY A 428 3.22 -17.35 -8.09
CA GLY A 428 2.30 -16.89 -7.06
C GLY A 428 2.70 -17.40 -5.67
N PRO A 429 2.00 -16.90 -4.64
CA PRO A 429 0.90 -15.94 -4.70
C PRO A 429 1.35 -14.53 -5.11
N VAL A 430 0.40 -13.68 -5.43
CA VAL A 430 0.66 -12.27 -5.78
C VAL A 430 0.74 -11.40 -4.53
N TRP A 431 1.51 -10.33 -4.61
CA TRP A 431 1.68 -9.35 -3.55
C TRP A 431 2.07 -8.00 -4.12
N ASP A 432 1.70 -6.91 -3.43
CA ASP A 432 2.13 -5.54 -3.69
C ASP A 432 1.82 -5.01 -5.10
N PHE A 433 0.69 -4.34 -5.21
CA PHE A 433 0.26 -3.67 -6.44
C PHE A 433 0.35 -2.14 -6.30
N GLY A 434 1.22 -1.64 -5.41
CA GLY A 434 1.39 -0.22 -5.13
C GLY A 434 1.73 0.62 -6.36
N ASN A 435 2.40 0.02 -7.35
CA ASN A 435 2.80 0.67 -8.61
C ASN A 435 1.83 0.46 -9.78
N ALA A 436 0.72 -0.26 -9.58
CA ALA A 436 -0.27 -0.48 -10.63
C ALA A 436 -0.74 0.84 -11.27
N TYR A 437 -0.81 0.84 -12.60
CA TYR A 437 -1.20 2.01 -13.42
C TYR A 437 -0.38 3.28 -13.23
N SER A 438 0.85 3.17 -12.78
CA SER A 438 1.73 4.32 -12.60
C SER A 438 2.35 4.83 -13.91
N ARG A 439 2.29 4.05 -15.00
CA ARG A 439 2.94 4.32 -16.28
C ARG A 439 2.05 4.12 -17.50
N ASP A 440 2.64 4.10 -18.69
CA ASP A 440 1.96 3.94 -19.96
C ASP A 440 1.26 2.57 -20.08
N ARG A 441 -0.04 2.58 -20.23
CA ARG A 441 -0.89 1.38 -20.30
C ARG A 441 -0.86 0.68 -21.67
N HIS A 442 -0.29 1.28 -22.70
CA HIS A 442 -0.22 0.73 -24.05
C HIS A 442 1.15 0.13 -24.40
N LYS A 443 1.78 -0.46 -23.37
CA LYS A 443 2.98 -1.29 -23.51
C LYS A 443 2.84 -2.56 -22.69
N PHE A 444 3.52 -3.61 -23.12
CA PHE A 444 3.66 -4.80 -22.29
C PHE A 444 4.64 -4.56 -21.15
N ILE A 445 4.39 -5.15 -19.99
CA ILE A 445 5.26 -4.99 -18.82
C ILE A 445 6.64 -5.62 -19.04
N TRP A 446 6.75 -6.67 -19.86
CA TRP A 446 8.02 -7.30 -20.20
C TRP A 446 8.91 -6.44 -21.14
N GLU A 447 8.37 -5.43 -21.79
CA GLU A 447 9.11 -4.49 -22.64
C GLU A 447 9.85 -3.40 -21.85
N ARG A 448 9.90 -3.52 -20.51
CA ARG A 448 10.48 -2.52 -19.61
C ARG A 448 11.84 -2.98 -19.09
N PRO A 449 12.94 -2.72 -19.83
CA PRO A 449 14.27 -3.16 -19.42
C PRO A 449 14.76 -2.53 -18.12
N GLU A 450 14.24 -1.37 -17.74
CA GLU A 450 14.60 -0.68 -16.50
C GLU A 450 14.23 -1.43 -15.22
N PHE A 451 13.31 -2.39 -15.29
CA PHE A 451 12.91 -3.19 -14.13
C PHE A 451 13.49 -4.61 -14.12
N GLU A 452 14.26 -4.99 -15.14
CA GLU A 452 14.95 -6.29 -15.20
C GLU A 452 14.10 -7.48 -14.73
N CYS A 453 12.89 -7.58 -15.31
CA CYS A 453 11.84 -8.52 -14.90
C CYS A 453 12.34 -9.96 -14.88
N PHE A 454 12.03 -10.71 -13.82
CA PHE A 454 12.37 -12.13 -13.68
C PHE A 454 12.05 -12.93 -14.94
N PHE A 455 13.02 -13.11 -15.82
CA PHE A 455 12.96 -13.87 -17.06
C PHE A 455 11.68 -13.69 -17.91
N ILE A 456 10.74 -12.83 -17.54
CA ILE A 456 9.46 -12.72 -18.23
C ILE A 456 9.62 -12.23 -19.67
N ASP A 457 10.63 -11.40 -19.92
CA ASP A 457 11.04 -10.96 -21.24
C ASP A 457 11.48 -12.15 -22.12
N GLN A 458 12.17 -13.15 -21.55
CA GLN A 458 12.59 -14.36 -22.22
C GLN A 458 11.45 -15.38 -22.35
N ILE A 459 10.68 -15.59 -21.27
CA ILE A 459 9.55 -16.54 -21.26
C ILE A 459 8.49 -16.11 -22.27
N TYR A 460 8.24 -14.80 -22.42
CA TYR A 460 7.24 -14.32 -23.40
C TYR A 460 7.64 -14.59 -24.85
N GLN A 461 8.91 -14.89 -25.17
CA GLN A 461 9.34 -15.25 -26.51
C GLN A 461 8.91 -16.67 -26.93
N PHE A 462 8.47 -17.51 -26.00
CA PHE A 462 8.00 -18.85 -26.33
C PHE A 462 6.57 -18.83 -26.85
N PRO A 463 6.28 -19.32 -28.08
CA PRO A 463 4.94 -19.30 -28.66
C PRO A 463 3.89 -20.03 -27.82
N ARG A 464 4.28 -21.12 -27.13
CA ARG A 464 3.38 -21.86 -26.24
C ARG A 464 2.98 -21.04 -25.02
N PHE A 465 3.88 -20.22 -24.48
CA PHE A 465 3.54 -19.31 -23.39
C PHE A 465 2.61 -18.20 -23.86
N GLN A 466 2.88 -17.60 -25.04
CA GLN A 466 1.99 -16.61 -25.62
C GLN A 466 0.58 -17.16 -25.84
N GLU A 467 0.46 -18.41 -26.26
CA GLU A 467 -0.83 -19.09 -26.40
C GLU A 467 -1.51 -19.32 -25.04
N ALA A 468 -0.75 -19.74 -24.01
CA ALA A 468 -1.27 -19.87 -22.66
C ALA A 468 -1.78 -18.52 -22.10
N VAL A 469 -1.05 -17.42 -22.35
CA VAL A 469 -1.45 -16.06 -21.99
C VAL A 469 -2.75 -15.66 -22.68
N LYS A 470 -2.87 -15.91 -23.99
CA LYS A 470 -4.10 -15.63 -24.76
C LYS A 470 -5.28 -16.41 -24.23
N ASN A 471 -5.09 -17.68 -23.89
CA ASN A 471 -6.14 -18.55 -23.35
C ASN A 471 -6.60 -18.04 -21.97
N VAL A 472 -5.66 -17.74 -21.05
CA VAL A 472 -5.98 -17.21 -19.73
C VAL A 472 -6.70 -15.86 -19.82
N PHE A 473 -6.18 -14.95 -20.65
CA PHE A 473 -6.82 -13.66 -20.87
C PHE A 473 -8.20 -13.79 -21.52
N GLY A 474 -8.34 -14.66 -22.53
CA GLY A 474 -9.61 -14.90 -23.21
C GLY A 474 -10.70 -15.45 -22.28
N ASP A 475 -10.35 -16.37 -21.39
CA ASP A 475 -11.28 -16.88 -20.37
C ASP A 475 -11.69 -15.77 -19.40
N PHE A 476 -10.74 -15.02 -18.87
CA PHE A 476 -11.02 -13.87 -18.03
C PHE A 476 -11.90 -12.83 -18.73
N TYR A 477 -11.59 -12.49 -19.98
CA TYR A 477 -12.31 -11.48 -20.76
C TYR A 477 -13.78 -11.86 -20.95
N ARG A 478 -14.07 -13.14 -21.21
CA ARG A 478 -15.44 -13.63 -21.43
C ARG A 478 -16.22 -13.80 -20.14
N GLU A 479 -15.60 -14.35 -19.11
CA GLU A 479 -16.31 -14.85 -17.93
C GLU A 479 -16.33 -13.86 -16.77
N GLU A 480 -15.22 -13.13 -16.55
CA GLU A 480 -14.99 -12.39 -15.32
C GLU A 480 -14.97 -10.86 -15.53
N TYR A 481 -14.42 -10.39 -16.66
CA TYR A 481 -14.30 -8.96 -16.95
C TYR A 481 -15.64 -8.21 -16.92
N PRO A 482 -16.77 -8.75 -17.43
CA PRO A 482 -18.06 -8.03 -17.42
C PRO A 482 -18.55 -7.60 -16.03
N SER A 483 -18.04 -8.22 -14.97
CA SER A 483 -18.42 -7.91 -13.59
C SER A 483 -17.36 -7.13 -12.80
N ILE A 484 -16.26 -6.71 -13.43
CA ILE A 484 -15.15 -6.05 -12.71
C ILE A 484 -15.55 -4.66 -12.21
N ASP A 485 -16.33 -3.92 -12.99
CA ASP A 485 -16.83 -2.60 -12.58
C ASP A 485 -17.70 -2.67 -11.34
N GLN A 486 -18.52 -3.72 -11.25
CA GLN A 486 -19.35 -3.94 -10.08
C GLN A 486 -18.51 -4.16 -8.82
N PHE A 487 -17.41 -4.93 -8.94
CA PHE A 487 -16.48 -5.08 -7.84
C PHE A 487 -15.90 -3.73 -7.41
N ILE A 488 -15.38 -2.94 -8.36
CA ILE A 488 -14.76 -1.65 -8.08
C ILE A 488 -15.76 -0.70 -7.40
N ASP A 489 -16.98 -0.60 -7.92
CA ASP A 489 -18.01 0.28 -7.37
C ASP A 489 -18.48 -0.16 -5.97
N SER A 490 -18.67 -1.46 -5.77
CA SER A 490 -19.06 -2.02 -4.48
C SER A 490 -17.98 -1.81 -3.43
N PHE A 491 -16.72 -2.06 -3.79
CA PHE A 491 -15.60 -1.85 -2.89
C PHE A 491 -15.43 -0.36 -2.53
N ALA A 492 -15.48 0.53 -3.52
CA ALA A 492 -15.42 1.97 -3.31
C ALA A 492 -16.53 2.47 -2.39
N SER A 493 -17.75 1.98 -2.59
CA SER A 493 -18.90 2.29 -1.74
C SER A 493 -18.68 1.87 -0.30
N SER A 494 -18.15 0.66 -0.09
CA SER A 494 -17.94 0.09 1.25
C SER A 494 -16.95 0.88 2.11
N ILE A 495 -15.95 1.53 1.49
CA ILE A 495 -14.92 2.29 2.21
C ILE A 495 -15.15 3.81 2.19
N SER A 496 -16.17 4.31 1.49
CA SER A 496 -16.30 5.73 1.18
C SER A 496 -16.33 6.64 2.42
N VAL A 497 -17.08 6.26 3.45
CA VAL A 497 -17.19 7.05 4.70
C VAL A 497 -15.89 7.00 5.51
N ALA A 498 -15.27 5.82 5.61
CA ALA A 498 -14.00 5.65 6.29
C ALA A 498 -12.85 6.38 5.56
N ALA A 499 -12.91 6.47 4.23
CA ALA A 499 -11.93 7.22 3.45
C ALA A 499 -11.99 8.73 3.72
N VAL A 500 -13.19 9.29 3.96
CA VAL A 500 -13.35 10.70 4.40
C VAL A 500 -12.71 10.90 5.78
N ALA A 501 -12.93 9.97 6.72
CA ALA A 501 -12.31 10.03 8.04
C ALA A 501 -10.77 9.88 7.94
N ASP A 502 -10.29 8.98 7.10
CA ASP A 502 -8.87 8.80 6.81
C ASP A 502 -8.24 10.07 6.22
N HIS A 503 -8.88 10.66 5.21
CA HIS A 503 -8.39 11.88 4.57
C HIS A 503 -8.41 13.07 5.54
N SER A 504 -9.37 13.13 6.45
CA SER A 504 -9.36 14.13 7.53
C SER A 504 -8.16 13.96 8.47
N ARG A 505 -7.67 12.74 8.67
CA ARG A 505 -6.47 12.42 9.46
C ARG A 505 -5.19 12.61 8.66
N TRP A 506 -5.22 12.30 7.35
CA TRP A 506 -4.09 12.28 6.44
C TRP A 506 -4.41 13.02 5.12
N PRO A 507 -4.58 14.35 5.14
CA PRO A 507 -5.03 15.10 3.95
C PRO A 507 -4.06 15.05 2.77
N GLN A 508 -2.80 14.69 3.01
CA GLN A 508 -1.77 14.53 1.98
C GLN A 508 -1.81 13.14 1.31
N TYR A 509 -2.57 12.19 1.85
CA TYR A 509 -2.66 10.82 1.35
C TYR A 509 -4.11 10.46 1.06
N GLY A 510 -4.31 9.41 0.25
CA GLY A 510 -5.63 8.88 -0.03
C GLY A 510 -6.55 9.87 -0.74
N THR A 511 -7.82 9.84 -0.40
CA THR A 511 -8.85 10.69 -0.99
C THR A 511 -10.12 10.72 -0.13
N ASP A 512 -10.82 11.84 -0.13
CA ASP A 512 -12.19 11.97 0.38
C ASP A 512 -13.25 11.63 -0.69
N ASN A 513 -12.83 11.46 -1.94
CA ASN A 513 -13.72 11.16 -3.06
C ASN A 513 -13.34 9.84 -3.75
N VAL A 514 -13.61 8.74 -3.05
CA VAL A 514 -13.33 7.38 -3.54
C VAL A 514 -14.12 7.08 -4.82
N SER A 515 -15.33 7.59 -4.97
CA SER A 515 -16.16 7.37 -6.16
C SER A 515 -15.52 7.94 -7.44
N ALA A 516 -14.93 9.14 -7.36
CA ALA A 516 -14.19 9.71 -8.48
C ALA A 516 -12.96 8.88 -8.82
N LYS A 517 -12.24 8.37 -7.80
CA LYS A 517 -11.09 7.48 -8.00
C LYS A 517 -11.50 6.12 -8.59
N ALA A 518 -12.62 5.56 -8.17
CA ALA A 518 -13.21 4.36 -8.77
C ALA A 518 -13.49 4.54 -10.25
N SER A 519 -14.08 5.67 -10.63
CA SER A 519 -14.34 6.02 -12.04
C SER A 519 -13.03 6.11 -12.85
N THR A 520 -12.00 6.72 -12.27
CA THR A 520 -10.66 6.80 -12.89
C THR A 520 -10.06 5.39 -13.06
N LEU A 521 -10.12 4.57 -12.00
CA LEU A 521 -9.59 3.20 -12.04
C LEU A 521 -10.31 2.35 -13.09
N LYS A 522 -11.63 2.41 -13.17
CA LYS A 522 -12.41 1.72 -14.21
C LYS A 522 -11.95 2.14 -15.60
N SER A 523 -11.76 3.44 -15.83
CA SER A 523 -11.22 3.93 -17.11
C SER A 523 -9.84 3.32 -17.44
N TYR A 524 -8.96 3.18 -16.44
CA TYR A 524 -7.64 2.58 -16.64
C TYR A 524 -7.73 1.08 -16.94
N VAL A 525 -8.60 0.36 -16.23
CA VAL A 525 -8.88 -1.06 -16.46
C VAL A 525 -9.41 -1.29 -17.87
N HIS A 526 -10.42 -0.52 -18.29
CA HIS A 526 -11.02 -0.64 -19.62
C HIS A 526 -10.02 -0.31 -20.73
N ASP A 527 -9.25 0.76 -20.58
CA ASP A 527 -8.24 1.17 -21.54
C ASP A 527 -7.17 0.06 -21.72
N LYS A 528 -6.62 -0.46 -20.63
CA LYS A 528 -5.63 -1.53 -20.68
C LYS A 528 -6.20 -2.82 -21.24
N ILE A 529 -7.35 -3.28 -20.78
CA ILE A 529 -7.97 -4.51 -21.26
C ILE A 529 -8.37 -4.38 -22.75
N GLY A 530 -8.89 -3.22 -23.15
CA GLY A 530 -9.21 -2.96 -24.56
C GLY A 530 -7.98 -2.98 -25.48
N TRP A 531 -6.84 -2.50 -24.98
CA TRP A 531 -5.57 -2.59 -25.69
C TRP A 531 -5.07 -4.04 -25.76
N LEU A 532 -5.08 -4.77 -24.65
CA LEU A 532 -4.68 -6.19 -24.60
C LEU A 532 -5.53 -7.07 -25.51
N ALA A 533 -6.83 -6.83 -25.55
CA ALA A 533 -7.75 -7.55 -26.46
C ALA A 533 -7.36 -7.40 -27.92
N LYS A 534 -6.88 -6.21 -28.34
CA LYS A 534 -6.37 -5.99 -29.69
C LYS A 534 -5.05 -6.72 -29.93
N GLN A 535 -4.15 -6.76 -28.93
CA GLN A 535 -2.84 -7.42 -29.06
C GLN A 535 -2.95 -8.94 -29.09
N TRP A 536 -3.84 -9.51 -28.29
CA TRP A 536 -3.98 -10.97 -28.14
C TRP A 536 -5.09 -11.60 -29.00
N GLY A 537 -5.81 -10.79 -29.80
CA GLY A 537 -6.77 -11.29 -30.77
C GLY A 537 -8.11 -11.74 -30.19
N THR A 538 -8.45 -11.35 -28.97
CA THR A 538 -9.74 -11.66 -28.33
C THR A 538 -10.85 -10.68 -28.71
N THR A 539 -10.64 -9.83 -29.71
CA THR A 539 -11.62 -8.88 -30.25
C THR A 539 -12.62 -9.61 -31.12
N GLY A 540 -13.70 -10.05 -30.60
CA GLY A 540 -14.73 -10.51 -31.49
C GLY A 540 -15.75 -11.43 -30.88
N SER A 541 -16.62 -10.91 -30.10
CA SER A 541 -18.04 -11.22 -29.95
C SER A 541 -18.65 -10.70 -28.64
N ALA A 542 -17.90 -9.98 -27.83
CA ALA A 542 -18.52 -9.12 -26.84
C ALA A 542 -18.56 -7.70 -27.37
N ASP A 543 -19.65 -7.34 -28.02
CA ASP A 543 -20.05 -5.94 -28.09
C ASP A 543 -20.10 -5.44 -26.65
N ILE A 544 -19.08 -4.66 -26.26
CA ILE A 544 -19.11 -3.90 -25.02
C ILE A 544 -20.21 -2.88 -25.21
N LYS A 545 -21.42 -3.25 -24.85
CA LYS A 545 -22.47 -2.27 -24.64
C LYS A 545 -22.08 -1.51 -23.39
N SER A 546 -21.56 -0.29 -23.60
CA SER A 546 -21.60 0.74 -22.57
C SER A 546 -22.97 0.67 -21.89
N PRO A 547 -23.05 0.85 -20.57
CA PRO A 547 -24.33 0.87 -19.87
C PRO A 547 -25.06 2.18 -20.19
N ALA A 548 -25.60 2.28 -21.40
CA ALA A 548 -26.52 3.31 -21.81
C ALA A 548 -27.61 2.67 -22.67
N GLY A 549 -28.77 2.44 -22.05
CA GLY A 549 -30.02 2.18 -22.75
C GLY A 549 -30.53 0.75 -22.69
N ASP A 550 -31.52 0.59 -21.84
CA ASP A 550 -32.42 -0.55 -21.66
C ASP A 550 -32.88 -1.21 -22.94
N THR A 551 -32.78 -2.53 -23.01
CA THR A 551 -33.91 -3.37 -23.45
C THR A 551 -33.81 -4.72 -22.76
N ILE A 552 -34.89 -5.08 -22.10
CA ILE A 552 -35.11 -6.29 -21.32
C ILE A 552 -35.10 -7.48 -22.28
N GLY A 553 -34.08 -8.33 -22.14
CA GLY A 553 -34.08 -9.70 -22.68
C GLY A 553 -33.93 -10.66 -21.50
N ASN A 554 -34.90 -11.54 -21.33
CA ASN A 554 -34.92 -12.60 -20.35
C ASN A 554 -33.71 -13.52 -20.51
N ASP A 555 -32.74 -13.46 -19.59
CA ASP A 555 -31.94 -14.62 -19.26
C ASP A 555 -31.60 -14.65 -17.77
N GLN A 556 -31.93 -15.76 -17.14
CA GLN A 556 -31.87 -15.96 -15.71
C GLN A 556 -30.48 -16.47 -15.29
N SER A 557 -29.55 -15.54 -15.00
CA SER A 557 -28.51 -15.85 -14.02
C SER A 557 -28.38 -14.67 -13.07
N THR A 558 -29.08 -14.78 -11.96
CA THR A 558 -29.05 -13.80 -10.88
C THR A 558 -27.72 -13.92 -10.15
N ILE A 559 -26.70 -13.17 -10.57
CA ILE A 559 -25.44 -13.08 -9.84
C ILE A 559 -25.60 -12.01 -8.77
N VAL A 560 -25.49 -12.42 -7.51
CA VAL A 560 -25.61 -11.56 -6.32
C VAL A 560 -24.26 -11.50 -5.64
N TYR A 561 -23.91 -10.35 -5.12
CA TYR A 561 -22.66 -10.13 -4.41
C TYR A 561 -22.95 -9.73 -2.97
N ASP A 562 -22.05 -10.07 -2.04
CA ASP A 562 -22.07 -9.51 -0.69
C ASP A 562 -21.52 -8.07 -0.68
N LEU A 563 -21.55 -7.41 0.47
CA LEU A 563 -21.03 -6.05 0.64
C LEU A 563 -19.51 -5.94 0.42
N GLN A 564 -18.79 -7.05 0.37
CA GLN A 564 -17.38 -7.13 0.05
C GLN A 564 -17.12 -7.40 -1.44
N GLY A 565 -18.16 -7.40 -2.28
CA GLY A 565 -18.06 -7.65 -3.71
C GLY A 565 -17.82 -9.12 -4.09
N ARG A 566 -17.97 -10.07 -3.16
CA ARG A 566 -17.84 -11.50 -3.44
C ARG A 566 -19.14 -12.05 -4.00
N ARG A 567 -19.02 -12.90 -5.01
CA ARG A 567 -20.18 -13.61 -5.56
C ARG A 567 -20.80 -14.53 -4.52
N VAL A 568 -22.08 -14.34 -4.25
CA VAL A 568 -22.86 -15.17 -3.34
C VAL A 568 -23.65 -16.21 -4.13
N THR A 569 -23.40 -17.47 -3.86
CA THR A 569 -24.09 -18.61 -4.50
C THR A 569 -25.33 -19.05 -3.72
N ASP A 570 -25.44 -18.65 -2.46
CA ASP A 570 -26.58 -18.96 -1.58
C ASP A 570 -27.11 -17.67 -0.93
N THR A 571 -28.23 -17.19 -1.43
CA THR A 571 -28.92 -16.00 -0.90
C THR A 571 -30.05 -16.36 0.07
N SER A 572 -30.11 -17.59 0.57
CA SER A 572 -31.12 -18.02 1.52
C SER A 572 -30.92 -17.46 2.93
N LYS A 573 -29.71 -17.01 3.24
CA LYS A 573 -29.38 -16.42 4.55
C LYS A 573 -29.81 -14.96 4.64
N PRO A 574 -30.26 -14.49 5.83
CA PRO A 574 -30.48 -13.07 6.04
C PRO A 574 -29.19 -12.28 5.83
N GLY A 575 -29.24 -11.19 5.08
CA GLY A 575 -28.07 -10.36 4.81
C GLY A 575 -28.35 -9.22 3.83
N VAL A 576 -27.38 -8.33 3.70
CA VAL A 576 -27.40 -7.26 2.69
C VAL A 576 -26.60 -7.74 1.48
N TYR A 577 -27.25 -7.78 0.35
CA TYR A 577 -26.70 -8.23 -0.92
C TYR A 577 -26.77 -7.12 -1.96
N VAL A 578 -25.83 -7.12 -2.90
CA VAL A 578 -25.83 -6.19 -4.03
C VAL A 578 -26.22 -6.95 -5.30
N TYR A 579 -27.29 -6.49 -5.93
CA TYR A 579 -27.78 -7.02 -7.19
C TYR A 579 -28.09 -5.86 -8.15
N LYS A 580 -27.46 -5.84 -9.31
CA LYS A 580 -27.66 -4.79 -10.33
C LYS A 580 -27.63 -3.37 -9.74
N ASN A 581 -26.60 -3.06 -8.98
CA ASN A 581 -26.41 -1.76 -8.29
C ASN A 581 -27.53 -1.37 -7.29
N ARG A 582 -28.28 -2.34 -6.79
CA ARG A 582 -29.27 -2.13 -5.73
C ARG A 582 -28.94 -3.01 -4.54
N MET A 583 -28.99 -2.44 -3.35
CA MET A 583 -28.94 -3.22 -2.12
C MET A 583 -30.23 -4.00 -1.95
N LEU A 584 -30.13 -5.28 -1.73
CA LEU A 584 -31.23 -6.18 -1.36
C LEU A 584 -31.02 -6.57 0.10
N LEU A 585 -32.00 -6.26 0.94
CA LEU A 585 -32.10 -6.80 2.28
C LEU A 585 -32.92 -8.09 2.19
N LYS A 586 -32.37 -9.21 2.64
CA LYS A 586 -33.10 -10.47 2.83
C LYS A 586 -33.01 -10.93 4.27
#